data_49ef73e3ad924d61a46051099ab6ee6c
#
_entry.id   49ef73e3ad924d61a46051099ab6ee6c
#
_cell.length_a   1.000
_cell.length_b   1.000
_cell.length_c   1.000
_cell.angle_alpha   90.00
_cell.angle_beta   90.00
_cell.angle_gamma   90.00
#
_symmetry.space_group_name_H-M   'P 1'
#
loop_
_entity.id
_entity.type
_entity.pdbx_description
1 polymer ?
#
loop_
_entity_poly.entity_id
_entity_poly.type
_entity_poly.pdbx_seq_one_letter_code
_entity_poly.pdbx_strand_id
1 'polypeptide(L)'
;MKKILVMGLPGAGKTTLSLELAKLLGATHFNADEIRNEINKDLKFSVADRLEQARRMGVLCDIVSRSNSFAIADFVCPTPETRQAFGKAFVIWVDRITEGRFEDTNKMFVPPAEYDVRVTAEGTPLFWANKIKNIIQPAFDPKLPTAFMLGRYQPFHNGHKALILEALNRVGQVCIAIRDTKGTDEKNPFDL
;
A
#
# COMPACT_ATOMS: atom_id res chain seq x y z
N MET A 1 1.86 -5.30 -4.40
CA MET A 1 2.74 -4.14 -4.10
C MET A 1 2.41 -3.64 -2.70
N LYS A 2 3.43 -3.30 -1.87
CA LYS A 2 3.23 -2.91 -0.45
C LYS A 2 3.41 -1.42 -0.16
N LYS A 3 3.89 -0.65 -1.14
CA LYS A 3 3.99 0.79 -1.11
C LYS A 3 2.72 1.39 -1.72
N ILE A 4 2.03 2.24 -0.97
CA ILE A 4 0.73 2.82 -1.32
C ILE A 4 0.85 4.34 -1.28
N LEU A 5 0.39 5.00 -2.34
CA LEU A 5 0.25 6.45 -2.43
C LEU A 5 -1.22 6.83 -2.39
N VAL A 6 -1.63 7.61 -1.40
CA VAL A 6 -2.96 8.24 -1.35
C VAL A 6 -2.81 9.71 -1.70
N MET A 7 -3.28 10.10 -2.87
CA MET A 7 -3.11 11.45 -3.41
C MET A 7 -4.42 12.14 -3.74
N GLY A 8 -4.38 13.45 -3.91
CA GLY A 8 -5.55 14.28 -4.25
C GLY A 8 -5.49 15.65 -3.61
N LEU A 9 -6.46 16.51 -3.90
CA LEU A 9 -6.50 17.89 -3.44
C LEU A 9 -6.50 18.04 -1.91
N PRO A 10 -6.02 19.17 -1.36
CA PRO A 10 -6.11 19.47 0.07
C PRO A 10 -7.57 19.50 0.53
N GLY A 11 -7.89 18.76 1.59
CA GLY A 11 -9.26 18.65 2.11
C GLY A 11 -10.11 17.53 1.49
N ALA A 12 -9.60 16.78 0.50
CA ALA A 12 -10.35 15.68 -0.14
C ALA A 12 -10.59 14.46 0.77
N GLY A 13 -9.98 14.38 1.97
CA GLY A 13 -10.17 13.28 2.91
C GLY A 13 -9.11 12.17 2.81
N LYS A 14 -7.94 12.46 2.25
CA LYS A 14 -6.83 11.50 2.11
C LYS A 14 -6.43 10.86 3.44
N THR A 15 -6.15 11.68 4.45
CA THR A 15 -5.68 11.22 5.77
C THR A 15 -6.72 10.33 6.45
N THR A 16 -8.00 10.70 6.40
CA THR A 16 -9.09 9.90 6.97
C THR A 16 -9.16 8.51 6.32
N LEU A 17 -9.07 8.46 4.99
CA LEU A 17 -9.04 7.19 4.25
C LEU A 17 -7.78 6.39 4.58
N SER A 18 -6.62 7.05 4.63
CA SER A 18 -5.34 6.40 4.91
C SER A 18 -5.30 5.76 6.30
N LEU A 19 -5.86 6.41 7.31
CA LEU A 19 -5.96 5.87 8.68
C LEU A 19 -6.86 4.63 8.74
N GLU A 20 -8.03 4.64 8.08
CA GLU A 20 -8.89 3.46 8.02
C GLU A 20 -8.21 2.30 7.26
N LEU A 21 -7.58 2.60 6.12
CA LEU A 21 -6.87 1.60 5.34
C LEU A 21 -5.65 1.04 6.08
N ALA A 22 -4.92 1.89 6.82
CA ALA A 22 -3.79 1.47 7.63
C ALA A 22 -4.19 0.47 8.72
N LYS A 23 -5.31 0.69 9.41
CA LYS A 23 -5.86 -0.25 10.39
C LYS A 23 -6.18 -1.60 9.75
N LEU A 24 -6.83 -1.61 8.59
CA LEU A 24 -7.25 -2.84 7.89
C LEU A 24 -6.08 -3.66 7.32
N LEU A 25 -4.98 -3.00 6.93
CA LEU A 25 -3.80 -3.64 6.34
C LEU A 25 -2.68 -3.91 7.35
N GLY A 26 -2.78 -3.39 8.59
CA GLY A 26 -1.64 -3.35 9.52
C GLY A 26 -0.48 -2.54 8.95
N ALA A 27 -0.77 -1.42 8.27
CA ALA A 27 0.22 -0.63 7.54
C ALA A 27 0.83 0.48 8.41
N THR A 28 2.09 0.81 8.15
CA THR A 28 2.69 2.06 8.62
C THR A 28 2.17 3.22 7.77
N HIS A 29 1.63 4.25 8.44
CA HIS A 29 1.10 5.44 7.78
C HIS A 29 2.05 6.62 7.95
N PHE A 30 2.34 7.32 6.85
CA PHE A 30 3.13 8.53 6.78
C PHE A 30 2.27 9.67 6.22
N ASN A 31 1.88 10.61 7.09
CA ASN A 31 1.27 11.86 6.66
C ASN A 31 2.37 12.86 6.29
N ALA A 32 2.32 13.43 5.09
CA ALA A 32 3.39 14.29 4.61
C ALA A 32 3.49 15.62 5.36
N ASP A 33 2.40 16.12 5.93
CA ASP A 33 2.43 17.35 6.73
C ASP A 33 3.11 17.10 8.09
N GLU A 34 2.83 15.95 8.73
CA GLU A 34 3.53 15.51 9.95
C GLU A 34 5.02 15.28 9.66
N ILE A 35 5.36 14.56 8.61
CA ILE A 35 6.75 14.30 8.22
C ILE A 35 7.49 15.62 7.90
N ARG A 36 6.82 16.58 7.27
CA ARG A 36 7.41 17.90 7.01
C ARG A 36 7.69 18.65 8.30
N ASN A 37 6.76 18.63 9.23
CA ASN A 37 6.88 19.35 10.50
C ASN A 37 7.92 18.74 11.44
N GLU A 38 8.05 17.42 11.45
CA GLU A 38 8.90 16.73 12.43
C GLU A 38 10.27 16.34 11.87
N ILE A 39 10.36 15.93 10.63
CA ILE A 39 11.58 15.35 10.03
C ILE A 39 12.14 16.26 8.93
N ASN A 40 11.29 16.71 7.99
CA ASN A 40 11.70 17.46 6.80
C ASN A 40 11.53 18.98 7.00
N LYS A 41 11.95 19.52 8.15
CA LYS A 41 11.82 20.95 8.52
C LYS A 41 12.56 21.90 7.59
N ASP A 42 13.50 21.39 6.85
CA ASP A 42 14.26 22.09 5.80
C ASP A 42 13.43 22.39 4.55
N LEU A 43 12.33 21.64 4.32
CA LEU A 43 11.51 21.76 3.11
C LEU A 43 10.28 22.66 3.36
N LYS A 44 10.05 23.57 2.39
CA LYS A 44 8.86 24.43 2.32
C LYS A 44 7.92 23.97 1.22
N PHE A 45 7.36 24.90 0.44
CA PHE A 45 6.34 24.62 -0.57
C PHE A 45 6.73 25.03 -1.98
N SER A 46 8.02 25.36 -2.23
CA SER A 46 8.52 25.57 -3.59
C SER A 46 8.36 24.29 -4.42
N VAL A 47 8.44 24.41 -5.73
CA VAL A 47 8.38 23.25 -6.64
C VAL A 47 9.48 22.24 -6.29
N ALA A 48 10.71 22.73 -6.03
CA ALA A 48 11.83 21.89 -5.66
C ALA A 48 11.60 21.18 -4.31
N ASP A 49 11.07 21.89 -3.29
CA ASP A 49 10.77 21.29 -1.99
C ASP A 49 9.66 20.24 -2.07
N ARG A 50 8.63 20.47 -2.90
CA ARG A 50 7.55 19.49 -3.13
C ARG A 50 8.08 18.22 -3.80
N LEU A 51 9.02 18.37 -4.73
CA LEU A 51 9.66 17.24 -5.40
C LEU A 51 10.53 16.43 -4.41
N GLU A 52 11.36 17.12 -3.63
CA GLU A 52 12.22 16.48 -2.62
C GLU A 52 11.38 15.83 -1.50
N GLN A 53 10.28 16.47 -1.07
CA GLN A 53 9.35 15.87 -0.13
C GLN A 53 8.78 14.55 -0.68
N ALA A 54 8.33 14.55 -1.93
CA ALA A 54 7.80 13.34 -2.56
C ALA A 54 8.85 12.23 -2.63
N ARG A 55 10.10 12.57 -2.98
CA ARG A 55 11.22 11.63 -3.00
C ARG A 55 11.49 11.03 -1.60
N ARG A 56 11.57 11.88 -0.57
CA ARG A 56 11.81 11.42 0.82
C ARG A 56 10.66 10.55 1.34
N MET A 57 9.41 10.92 1.08
CA MET A 57 8.23 10.10 1.40
C MET A 57 8.30 8.73 0.71
N GLY A 58 8.75 8.70 -0.55
CA GLY A 58 8.97 7.48 -1.29
C GLY A 58 9.99 6.55 -0.64
N VAL A 59 11.12 7.10 -0.19
CA VAL A 59 12.19 6.35 0.51
C VAL A 59 11.70 5.77 1.83
N LEU A 60 10.94 6.55 2.64
CA LEU A 60 10.35 6.04 3.89
C LEU A 60 9.45 4.82 3.65
N CYS A 61 8.58 4.92 2.65
CA CYS A 61 7.72 3.80 2.26
C CYS A 61 8.53 2.59 1.76
N ASP A 62 9.59 2.81 1.00
CA ASP A 62 10.45 1.73 0.49
C ASP A 62 11.18 1.00 1.62
N ILE A 63 11.65 1.72 2.65
CA ILE A 63 12.30 1.14 3.84
C ILE A 63 11.32 0.19 4.54
N VAL A 64 10.10 0.64 4.83
CA VAL A 64 9.08 -0.19 5.48
C VAL A 64 8.68 -1.38 4.61
N SER A 65 8.54 -1.18 3.31
CA SER A 65 8.12 -2.24 2.38
C SER A 65 9.17 -3.36 2.24
N ARG A 66 10.45 -3.09 2.49
CA ARG A 66 11.52 -4.10 2.50
C ARG A 66 11.33 -5.15 3.59
N SER A 67 10.74 -4.79 4.73
CA SER A 67 10.40 -5.72 5.81
C SER A 67 9.09 -6.48 5.57
N ASN A 68 8.59 -6.49 4.34
CA ASN A 68 7.35 -7.13 3.93
C ASN A 68 6.08 -6.52 4.55
N SER A 69 6.16 -5.28 5.07
CA SER A 69 5.06 -4.53 5.67
C SER A 69 4.45 -3.54 4.68
N PHE A 70 3.17 -3.23 4.82
CA PHE A 70 2.54 -2.18 4.05
C PHE A 70 2.96 -0.80 4.56
N ALA A 71 3.21 0.12 3.62
CA ALA A 71 3.48 1.52 3.89
C ALA A 71 2.52 2.39 3.07
N ILE A 72 1.84 3.31 3.73
CA ILE A 72 0.91 4.27 3.12
C ILE A 72 1.48 5.66 3.31
N ALA A 73 1.67 6.39 2.22
CA ALA A 73 1.95 7.82 2.25
C ALA A 73 0.72 8.60 1.76
N ASP A 74 0.29 9.62 2.49
CA ASP A 74 -0.76 10.51 2.05
C ASP A 74 -0.27 11.95 1.92
N PHE A 75 -0.44 12.50 0.73
CA PHE A 75 -0.15 13.91 0.40
C PHE A 75 -0.79 14.32 -0.92
N VAL A 76 -0.70 15.60 -1.27
CA VAL A 76 -1.30 16.12 -2.50
C VAL A 76 -0.71 15.47 -3.75
N CYS A 77 0.61 15.32 -3.80
CA CYS A 77 1.36 14.76 -4.95
C CYS A 77 0.90 15.36 -6.29
N PRO A 78 1.02 16.69 -6.48
CA PRO A 78 0.20 17.43 -7.44
C PRO A 78 0.57 17.20 -8.90
N THR A 79 1.82 16.88 -9.21
CA THR A 79 2.32 16.82 -10.59
C THR A 79 2.86 15.44 -10.96
N PRO A 80 2.97 15.13 -12.27
CA PRO A 80 3.61 13.90 -12.72
C PRO A 80 5.03 13.71 -12.17
N GLU A 81 5.80 14.80 -12.06
CA GLU A 81 7.18 14.76 -11.56
C GLU A 81 7.22 14.39 -10.07
N THR A 82 6.27 14.90 -9.24
CA THR A 82 6.18 14.52 -7.84
C THR A 82 5.78 13.05 -7.67
N ARG A 83 4.91 12.53 -8.52
CA ARG A 83 4.57 11.10 -8.55
C ARG A 83 5.75 10.23 -8.97
N GLN A 84 6.49 10.66 -9.98
CA GLN A 84 7.72 9.99 -10.43
C GLN A 84 8.78 9.99 -9.33
N ALA A 85 8.97 11.12 -8.62
CA ALA A 85 9.93 11.22 -7.52
C ALA A 85 9.56 10.31 -6.33
N PHE A 86 8.26 10.14 -6.05
CA PHE A 86 7.78 9.18 -5.05
C PHE A 86 8.11 7.74 -5.44
N GLY A 87 8.09 7.45 -6.74
CA GLY A 87 8.40 6.14 -7.30
C GLY A 87 7.18 5.21 -7.39
N LYS A 88 7.43 4.00 -7.89
CA LYS A 88 6.37 3.01 -8.17
C LYS A 88 5.60 2.64 -6.91
N ALA A 89 4.28 2.75 -6.95
CA ALA A 89 3.37 2.49 -5.83
C ALA A 89 1.99 2.04 -6.33
N PHE A 90 1.17 1.48 -5.44
CA PHE A 90 -0.26 1.36 -5.64
C PHE A 90 -0.88 2.73 -5.43
N VAL A 91 -1.48 3.32 -6.46
CA VAL A 91 -1.95 4.71 -6.46
C VAL A 91 -3.45 4.77 -6.20
N ILE A 92 -3.82 5.45 -5.12
CA ILE A 92 -5.19 5.78 -4.75
C ILE A 92 -5.41 7.28 -4.97
N TRP A 93 -6.20 7.61 -5.97
CA TRP A 93 -6.57 9.00 -6.23
C TRP A 93 -7.88 9.35 -5.53
N VAL A 94 -7.80 10.24 -4.54
CA VAL A 94 -8.96 10.76 -3.81
C VAL A 94 -9.51 11.96 -4.55
N ASP A 95 -10.53 11.71 -5.38
CA ASP A 95 -11.20 12.66 -6.27
C ASP A 95 -12.62 12.95 -5.77
N ARG A 96 -12.71 13.52 -4.56
CA ARG A 96 -13.97 13.80 -3.88
C ARG A 96 -14.40 15.26 -3.96
N ILE A 97 -13.50 16.14 -4.35
CA ILE A 97 -13.72 17.58 -4.45
C ILE A 97 -13.08 18.12 -5.73
N THR A 98 -13.67 19.14 -6.31
CA THR A 98 -13.18 19.81 -7.51
C THR A 98 -12.17 20.91 -7.19
N GLU A 99 -12.24 21.50 -5.99
CA GLU A 99 -11.37 22.57 -5.53
C GLU A 99 -10.93 22.30 -4.09
N GLY A 100 -9.63 22.42 -3.83
CA GLY A 100 -9.03 22.33 -2.51
C GLY A 100 -8.92 23.70 -1.83
N ARG A 101 -8.42 23.73 -0.59
CA ARG A 101 -8.33 24.94 0.25
C ARG A 101 -7.31 25.98 -0.22
N PHE A 102 -6.38 25.60 -1.11
CA PHE A 102 -5.25 26.45 -1.52
C PHE A 102 -5.27 26.61 -3.04
N GLU A 103 -5.46 27.84 -3.50
CA GLU A 103 -5.59 28.16 -4.93
C GLU A 103 -4.32 27.84 -5.74
N ASP A 104 -3.13 28.09 -5.17
CA ASP A 104 -1.84 27.75 -5.78
C ASP A 104 -1.71 26.24 -6.04
N THR A 105 -2.17 25.43 -5.11
CA THR A 105 -2.17 23.96 -5.20
C THR A 105 -3.21 23.48 -6.21
N ASN A 106 -4.38 24.12 -6.26
CA ASN A 106 -5.42 23.78 -7.26
C ASN A 106 -4.90 24.01 -8.68
N LYS A 107 -4.23 25.15 -8.93
CA LYS A 107 -3.63 25.48 -10.24
C LYS A 107 -2.50 24.53 -10.64
N MET A 108 -1.78 24.00 -9.66
CA MET A 108 -0.66 23.08 -9.90
C MET A 108 -1.12 21.63 -10.08
N PHE A 109 -2.28 21.27 -9.57
CA PHE A 109 -2.73 19.87 -9.51
C PHE A 109 -3.09 19.35 -10.91
N VAL A 110 -2.36 18.37 -11.37
CA VAL A 110 -2.64 17.61 -12.58
C VAL A 110 -3.21 16.25 -12.19
N PRO A 111 -4.45 15.93 -12.54
CA PRO A 111 -5.02 14.59 -12.30
C PRO A 111 -4.09 13.47 -12.79
N PRO A 112 -3.96 12.37 -12.07
CA PRO A 112 -3.13 11.26 -12.52
C PRO A 112 -3.72 10.61 -13.77
N ALA A 113 -2.87 10.38 -14.79
CA ALA A 113 -3.27 9.63 -15.99
C ALA A 113 -3.48 8.15 -15.68
N GLU A 114 -2.71 7.61 -14.72
CA GLU A 114 -2.80 6.23 -14.26
C GLU A 114 -2.99 6.19 -12.75
N TYR A 115 -3.88 5.33 -12.30
CA TYR A 115 -4.16 5.05 -10.90
C TYR A 115 -4.77 3.65 -10.76
N ASP A 116 -4.60 3.03 -9.60
CA ASP A 116 -5.20 1.72 -9.31
C ASP A 116 -6.63 1.85 -8.79
N VAL A 117 -6.91 2.91 -8.00
CA VAL A 117 -8.25 3.21 -7.48
C VAL A 117 -8.54 4.70 -7.51
N ARG A 118 -9.72 5.07 -8.01
CA ARG A 118 -10.29 6.42 -7.90
C ARG A 118 -11.39 6.42 -6.84
N VAL A 119 -11.22 7.25 -5.81
CA VAL A 119 -12.17 7.41 -4.71
C VAL A 119 -13.01 8.64 -4.96
N THR A 120 -14.30 8.45 -5.20
CA THR A 120 -15.27 9.52 -5.48
C THR A 120 -15.94 10.03 -4.20
N ALA A 121 -16.80 11.03 -4.33
CA ALA A 121 -17.58 11.59 -3.22
C ALA A 121 -18.55 10.58 -2.58
N GLU A 122 -18.94 9.56 -3.32
CA GLU A 122 -19.85 8.53 -2.85
C GLU A 122 -19.19 7.59 -1.85
N GLY A 123 -19.92 7.18 -0.83
CA GLY A 123 -19.46 6.24 0.19
C GLY A 123 -18.62 6.89 1.32
N THR A 124 -18.50 6.14 2.41
CA THR A 124 -17.72 6.53 3.59
C THR A 124 -16.23 6.19 3.43
N PRO A 125 -15.34 6.78 4.23
CA PRO A 125 -13.93 6.36 4.25
C PRO A 125 -13.75 4.87 4.52
N LEU A 126 -14.52 4.30 5.45
CA LEU A 126 -14.48 2.87 5.77
C LEU A 126 -14.97 1.99 4.61
N PHE A 127 -16.01 2.40 3.89
CA PHE A 127 -16.46 1.70 2.67
C PHE A 127 -15.31 1.60 1.65
N TRP A 128 -14.67 2.73 1.36
CA TRP A 128 -13.56 2.76 0.41
C TRP A 128 -12.33 1.99 0.92
N ALA A 129 -12.00 2.10 2.21
CA ALA A 129 -10.89 1.35 2.80
C ALA A 129 -11.10 -0.17 2.68
N ASN A 130 -12.30 -0.70 2.93
CA ASN A 130 -12.63 -2.11 2.73
C ASN A 130 -12.54 -2.52 1.25
N LYS A 131 -13.06 -1.71 0.34
CA LYS A 131 -12.98 -1.98 -1.10
C LYS A 131 -11.53 -2.05 -1.57
N ILE A 132 -10.71 -1.09 -1.17
CA ILE A 132 -9.28 -1.02 -1.51
C ILE A 132 -8.52 -2.19 -0.89
N LYS A 133 -8.78 -2.50 0.39
CA LYS A 133 -8.18 -3.66 1.06
C LYS A 133 -8.44 -4.96 0.30
N ASN A 134 -9.66 -5.17 -0.21
CA ASN A 134 -10.01 -6.36 -0.98
C ASN A 134 -9.32 -6.41 -2.36
N ILE A 135 -8.98 -5.26 -2.96
CA ILE A 135 -8.16 -5.20 -4.18
C ILE A 135 -6.70 -5.57 -3.88
N ILE A 136 -6.14 -5.02 -2.78
CA ILE A 136 -4.74 -5.23 -2.39
C ILE A 136 -4.51 -6.64 -1.82
N GLN A 137 -5.46 -7.12 -1.02
CA GLN A 137 -5.48 -8.43 -0.39
C GLN A 137 -6.83 -9.09 -0.62
N PRO A 138 -7.08 -9.65 -1.80
CA PRO A 138 -8.34 -10.34 -2.08
C PRO A 138 -8.52 -11.50 -1.09
N ALA A 139 -9.74 -11.66 -0.61
CA ALA A 139 -10.10 -12.82 0.21
C ALA A 139 -10.01 -14.09 -0.64
N PHE A 140 -9.73 -15.23 0.00
CA PHE A 140 -9.79 -16.53 -0.65
C PHE A 140 -11.22 -16.80 -1.17
N ASP A 141 -11.34 -17.14 -2.44
CA ASP A 141 -12.62 -17.51 -3.06
C ASP A 141 -12.57 -19.01 -3.46
N PRO A 142 -13.34 -19.89 -2.80
CA PRO A 142 -13.32 -21.33 -3.08
C PRO A 142 -13.87 -21.70 -4.48
N LYS A 143 -14.48 -20.74 -5.19
CA LYS A 143 -14.99 -20.96 -6.56
C LYS A 143 -13.94 -20.70 -7.66
N LEU A 144 -12.85 -20.02 -7.30
CA LEU A 144 -11.78 -19.73 -8.26
C LEU A 144 -10.76 -20.86 -8.32
N PRO A 145 -10.06 -21.03 -9.46
CA PRO A 145 -8.93 -21.93 -9.55
C PRO A 145 -7.94 -21.71 -8.43
N THR A 146 -7.56 -22.80 -7.75
CA THR A 146 -6.71 -22.74 -6.56
C THR A 146 -5.58 -23.75 -6.71
N ALA A 147 -4.33 -23.31 -6.56
CA ALA A 147 -3.22 -24.24 -6.42
C ALA A 147 -3.28 -24.90 -5.04
N PHE A 148 -3.29 -26.22 -4.99
CA PHE A 148 -3.23 -26.98 -3.76
C PHE A 148 -1.80 -27.48 -3.52
N MET A 149 -1.25 -27.21 -2.35
CA MET A 149 0.10 -27.60 -1.97
C MET A 149 0.07 -28.35 -0.65
N LEU A 150 0.60 -29.57 -0.64
CA LEU A 150 0.71 -30.40 0.56
C LEU A 150 2.17 -30.60 0.91
N GLY A 151 2.54 -30.33 2.16
CA GLY A 151 3.90 -30.51 2.63
C GLY A 151 4.03 -30.35 4.13
N ARG A 152 5.24 -30.60 4.66
CA ARG A 152 5.54 -30.32 6.09
C ARG A 152 5.86 -28.84 6.29
N TYR A 153 6.56 -28.21 5.33
CA TYR A 153 7.03 -26.82 5.37
C TYR A 153 7.85 -26.46 6.62
N GLN A 154 8.52 -27.46 7.19
CA GLN A 154 9.34 -27.33 8.38
C GLN A 154 10.78 -27.86 8.08
N PRO A 155 11.81 -27.00 8.26
CA PRO A 155 11.71 -25.55 8.41
C PRO A 155 11.26 -24.90 7.09
N PHE A 156 10.54 -23.78 7.19
CA PHE A 156 10.15 -23.02 6.00
C PHE A 156 11.40 -22.32 5.42
N HIS A 157 11.65 -22.49 4.14
CA HIS A 157 12.84 -21.94 3.47
C HIS A 157 12.50 -21.28 2.12
N ASN A 158 13.49 -20.60 1.52
CA ASN A 158 13.30 -19.83 0.29
C ASN A 158 12.75 -20.65 -0.88
N GLY A 159 13.04 -21.94 -0.96
CA GLY A 159 12.47 -22.84 -1.98
C GLY A 159 10.95 -22.99 -1.83
N HIS A 160 10.44 -23.17 -0.62
CA HIS A 160 8.99 -23.17 -0.35
C HIS A 160 8.34 -21.85 -0.74
N LYS A 161 8.99 -20.72 -0.36
CA LYS A 161 8.51 -19.38 -0.71
C LYS A 161 8.44 -19.18 -2.24
N ALA A 162 9.48 -19.59 -2.96
CA ALA A 162 9.54 -19.45 -4.41
C ALA A 162 8.43 -20.26 -5.11
N LEU A 163 8.18 -21.50 -4.67
CA LEU A 163 7.13 -22.35 -5.20
C LEU A 163 5.74 -21.77 -4.95
N ILE A 164 5.48 -21.25 -3.74
CA ILE A 164 4.20 -20.61 -3.40
C ILE A 164 3.99 -19.36 -4.26
N LEU A 165 5.02 -18.53 -4.43
CA LEU A 165 4.92 -17.32 -5.25
C LEU A 165 4.66 -17.66 -6.73
N GLU A 166 5.29 -18.68 -7.26
CA GLU A 166 5.05 -19.13 -8.62
C GLU A 166 3.61 -19.65 -8.79
N ALA A 167 3.10 -20.42 -7.85
CA ALA A 167 1.71 -20.87 -7.84
C ALA A 167 0.72 -19.70 -7.77
N LEU A 168 0.97 -18.72 -6.89
CA LEU A 168 0.16 -17.50 -6.80
C LEU A 168 0.16 -16.70 -8.11
N ASN A 169 1.31 -16.59 -8.78
CA ASN A 169 1.41 -15.91 -10.07
C ASN A 169 0.61 -16.59 -11.16
N ARG A 170 0.50 -17.93 -11.13
CA ARG A 170 -0.21 -18.71 -12.18
C ARG A 170 -1.72 -18.74 -11.97
N VAL A 171 -2.18 -18.91 -10.74
CA VAL A 171 -3.62 -19.13 -10.46
C VAL A 171 -4.26 -18.09 -9.54
N GLY A 172 -3.49 -17.17 -8.96
CA GLY A 172 -4.00 -16.07 -8.15
C GLY A 172 -4.26 -16.42 -6.68
N GLN A 173 -4.45 -17.71 -6.34
CA GLN A 173 -4.62 -18.16 -4.96
C GLN A 173 -4.06 -19.55 -4.71
N VAL A 174 -3.63 -19.80 -3.46
CA VAL A 174 -3.02 -21.07 -3.04
C VAL A 174 -3.63 -21.53 -1.72
N CYS A 175 -3.97 -22.80 -1.65
CA CYS A 175 -4.31 -23.48 -0.41
C CYS A 175 -3.11 -24.34 0.00
N ILE A 176 -2.56 -24.11 1.19
CA ILE A 176 -1.43 -24.87 1.73
C ILE A 176 -1.94 -25.78 2.83
N ALA A 177 -1.86 -27.07 2.62
CA ALA A 177 -2.11 -28.07 3.65
C ALA A 177 -0.78 -28.47 4.30
N ILE A 178 -0.67 -28.25 5.60
CA ILE A 178 0.50 -28.63 6.40
C ILE A 178 0.22 -29.99 7.02
N ARG A 179 1.15 -30.94 6.82
CA ARG A 179 1.05 -32.25 7.45
C ARG A 179 1.36 -32.11 8.92
N ASP A 180 0.40 -32.43 9.77
CA ASP A 180 0.63 -32.59 11.20
C ASP A 180 1.58 -33.78 11.46
N THR A 181 2.68 -33.50 12.13
CA THR A 181 3.66 -34.50 12.56
C THR A 181 3.69 -34.45 14.07
N LYS A 182 2.80 -35.15 14.75
CA LYS A 182 2.70 -35.19 16.20
C LYS A 182 4.08 -35.20 16.88
N GLY A 183 4.39 -34.12 17.62
CA GLY A 183 5.65 -33.91 18.31
C GLY A 183 6.76 -33.30 17.43
N THR A 184 7.85 -32.90 18.07
CA THR A 184 9.03 -32.28 17.44
C THR A 184 10.18 -33.27 17.29
N ASP A 185 10.86 -33.23 16.14
CA ASP A 185 12.09 -33.95 15.87
C ASP A 185 13.07 -33.09 15.06
N GLU A 186 14.27 -33.59 14.72
CA GLU A 186 15.25 -32.85 13.92
C GLU A 186 14.72 -32.39 12.56
N LYS A 187 13.74 -33.10 11.98
CA LYS A 187 13.12 -32.80 10.67
C LYS A 187 11.85 -31.97 10.84
N ASN A 188 11.27 -31.92 12.02
CA ASN A 188 10.03 -31.22 12.35
C ASN A 188 10.23 -30.44 13.67
N PRO A 189 10.96 -29.31 13.63
CA PRO A 189 11.38 -28.60 14.84
C PRO A 189 10.25 -27.80 15.53
N PHE A 190 9.07 -27.72 14.91
CA PHE A 190 7.94 -26.94 15.44
C PHE A 190 6.72 -27.87 15.60
N ASP A 191 6.01 -27.70 16.71
CA ASP A 191 4.67 -28.27 16.95
C ASP A 191 3.61 -27.36 16.31
N LEU A 192 2.51 -27.95 15.78
CA LEU A 192 1.42 -27.23 15.10
C LEU A 192 0.29 -26.91 16.07
#